data_ed22a1160d272eca40d526e4fb3a1cd1
#
_entry.id   ed22a1160d272eca40d526e4fb3a1cd1
#
_cell.length_a   1.000
_cell.length_b   1.000
_cell.length_c   1.000
_cell.angle_alpha   90.00
_cell.angle_beta   90.00
_cell.angle_gamma   90.00
#
_symmetry.space_group_name_H-M   'P 1'
#
loop_
_entity.id
_entity.type
_entity.pdbx_description
1 polymer ?
#
loop_
_entity_poly.entity_id
_entity_poly.type
_entity_poly.pdbx_seq_one_letter_code
_entity_poly.pdbx_strand_id
1 'polypeptide(L)'
;EVSMAKGLDCGTSYYIAATDKSIKKQRNVFLTVDGDANQVKRMLKRQKIPFVEKAGKVHIVGQHAFNYAQIFSTTTLRRPMASGLLNPQERDALPVLNAIVGELIGKGRKKKGKEEVCVYCIPAKPIDQTREVSYHEDVLKQIIEGYGYKTKVLEESIALAYEGLVDND
;
A
#
# COMPACT_ATOMS: atom_id res chain seq x y z
N GLU A 1 -20.16 -19.81 3.64
CA GLU A 1 -20.19 -18.52 2.92
C GLU A 1 -18.77 -18.01 2.80
N VAL A 2 -18.25 -17.89 1.59
CA VAL A 2 -16.88 -17.38 1.40
C VAL A 2 -16.91 -15.90 1.79
N SER A 3 -16.19 -15.52 2.83
CA SER A 3 -16.03 -14.13 3.22
C SER A 3 -15.54 -13.31 2.01
N MET A 4 -16.28 -12.27 1.66
CA MET A 4 -15.92 -11.33 0.60
C MET A 4 -15.30 -10.07 1.24
N ALA A 5 -14.41 -10.26 2.19
CA ALA A 5 -13.75 -9.17 2.89
C ALA A 5 -12.23 -9.32 2.85
N LYS A 6 -11.54 -8.18 2.78
CA LYS A 6 -10.09 -8.05 2.96
C LYS A 6 -9.82 -7.03 4.04
N GLY A 7 -8.78 -7.27 4.82
CA GLY A 7 -8.19 -6.26 5.69
C GLY A 7 -6.95 -5.66 5.02
N LEU A 8 -6.72 -4.36 5.18
CA LEU A 8 -5.52 -3.67 4.71
C LEU A 8 -4.99 -2.77 5.82
N ASP A 9 -3.78 -3.03 6.25
CA ASP A 9 -2.99 -2.18 7.14
C ASP A 9 -1.91 -1.46 6.34
N CYS A 10 -1.89 -0.13 6.42
CA CYS A 10 -1.00 0.73 5.66
C CYS A 10 0.01 1.43 6.57
N GLY A 11 1.02 0.69 7.02
CA GLY A 11 2.07 1.21 7.88
C GLY A 11 3.22 1.91 7.15
N THR A 12 4.01 2.69 7.87
CA THR A 12 5.18 3.40 7.33
C THR A 12 6.22 2.46 6.73
N SER A 13 6.44 1.29 7.31
CA SER A 13 7.47 0.34 6.89
C SER A 13 6.93 -0.78 6.01
N TYR A 14 5.71 -1.20 6.24
CA TYR A 14 5.07 -2.31 5.55
C TYR A 14 3.60 -2.04 5.35
N TYR A 15 3.07 -2.60 4.26
CA TYR A 15 1.65 -2.79 4.05
C TYR A 15 1.32 -4.28 4.19
N ILE A 16 0.21 -4.58 4.82
CA ILE A 16 -0.25 -5.93 5.07
C ILE A 16 -1.69 -6.05 4.58
N ALA A 17 -1.95 -7.01 3.72
CA ALA A 17 -3.31 -7.37 3.34
C ALA A 17 -3.65 -8.77 3.85
N ALA A 18 -4.79 -8.90 4.50
CA ALA A 18 -5.27 -10.15 5.08
C ALA A 18 -6.63 -10.54 4.52
N THR A 19 -6.85 -11.84 4.40
CA THR A 19 -8.12 -12.50 4.16
C THR A 19 -8.29 -13.61 5.17
N ASP A 20 -9.45 -14.28 5.18
CA ASP A 20 -9.68 -15.51 5.95
C ASP A 20 -8.68 -16.65 5.67
N LYS A 21 -7.95 -16.59 4.55
CA LYS A 21 -7.10 -17.69 4.06
C LYS A 21 -5.63 -17.33 3.91
N SER A 22 -5.29 -16.06 3.90
CA SER A 22 -3.92 -15.64 3.58
C SER A 22 -3.58 -14.25 4.09
N ILE A 23 -2.32 -14.07 4.43
CA ILE A 23 -1.72 -12.77 4.74
C ILE A 23 -0.64 -12.50 3.69
N LYS A 24 -0.67 -11.30 3.11
CA LYS A 24 0.36 -10.79 2.21
C LYS A 24 0.97 -9.56 2.82
N LYS A 25 2.29 -9.45 2.71
CA LYS A 25 3.07 -8.32 3.24
C LYS A 25 3.96 -7.76 2.15
N GLN A 26 4.01 -6.43 2.02
CA GLN A 26 4.90 -5.74 1.10
C GLN A 26 5.60 -4.57 1.80
N ARG A 27 6.87 -4.34 1.47
CA ARG A 27 7.60 -3.19 1.98
C ARG A 27 7.05 -1.90 1.40
N ASN A 28 6.93 -0.88 2.25
CA ASN A 28 6.51 0.46 1.82
C ASN A 28 7.73 1.31 1.45
N VAL A 29 8.41 0.92 0.38
CA VAL A 29 9.60 1.60 -0.15
C VAL A 29 9.60 1.57 -1.66
N PHE A 30 10.32 2.50 -2.26
CA PHE A 30 10.63 2.50 -3.68
C PHE A 30 12.00 3.13 -3.94
N LEU A 31 12.53 2.88 -5.11
CA LEU A 31 13.72 3.55 -5.61
C LEU A 31 13.52 3.98 -7.07
N THR A 32 14.13 5.08 -7.45
CA THR A 32 14.16 5.54 -8.83
C THR A 32 15.37 4.92 -9.52
N VAL A 33 15.15 4.35 -10.70
CA VAL A 33 16.23 3.79 -11.52
C VAL A 33 16.67 4.84 -12.53
N ASP A 34 17.96 5.14 -12.53
CA ASP A 34 18.59 6.00 -13.54
C ASP A 34 18.84 5.22 -14.84
N GLY A 35 18.76 5.91 -15.96
CA GLY A 35 19.00 5.35 -17.28
C GLY A 35 17.84 5.54 -18.26
N ASP A 36 17.96 4.94 -19.45
CA ASP A 36 16.88 4.95 -20.45
C ASP A 36 15.66 4.20 -19.95
N ALA A 37 14.55 4.94 -19.75
CA ALA A 37 13.32 4.40 -19.18
C ALA A 37 12.78 3.19 -19.98
N ASN A 38 12.94 3.15 -21.30
CA ASN A 38 12.43 2.06 -22.12
C ASN A 38 13.28 0.78 -21.97
N GLN A 39 14.58 0.93 -21.80
CA GLN A 39 15.48 -0.20 -21.54
C GLN A 39 15.22 -0.75 -20.14
N VAL A 40 15.11 0.13 -19.13
CA VAL A 40 14.79 -0.25 -17.74
C VAL A 40 13.46 -0.98 -17.67
N LYS A 41 12.40 -0.46 -18.28
CA LYS A 41 11.08 -1.11 -18.31
C LYS A 41 11.11 -2.49 -18.96
N ARG A 42 11.84 -2.65 -20.08
CA ARG A 42 11.98 -3.97 -20.73
C ARG A 42 12.65 -4.98 -19.81
N MET A 43 13.72 -4.57 -19.13
CA MET A 43 14.44 -5.42 -18.17
C MET A 43 13.52 -5.84 -17.02
N LEU A 44 12.83 -4.89 -16.38
CA LEU A 44 11.95 -5.14 -15.24
C LEU A 44 10.76 -6.05 -15.62
N LYS A 45 10.13 -5.81 -16.77
CA LYS A 45 9.06 -6.68 -17.30
C LYS A 45 9.54 -8.11 -17.53
N ARG A 46 10.73 -8.30 -18.10
CA ARG A 46 11.32 -9.61 -18.34
C ARG A 46 11.58 -10.37 -17.04
N GLN A 47 11.95 -9.66 -15.99
CA GLN A 47 12.20 -10.22 -14.67
C GLN A 47 10.94 -10.28 -13.78
N LYS A 48 9.78 -9.84 -14.29
CA LYS A 48 8.51 -9.75 -13.55
C LYS A 48 8.61 -8.90 -12.27
N ILE A 49 9.44 -7.86 -12.32
CA ILE A 49 9.61 -6.92 -11.19
C ILE A 49 8.57 -5.81 -11.31
N PRO A 50 7.76 -5.55 -10.27
CA PRO A 50 6.77 -4.47 -10.27
C PRO A 50 7.47 -3.10 -10.28
N PHE A 51 6.96 -2.21 -11.11
CA PHE A 51 7.45 -0.85 -11.22
C PHE A 51 6.34 0.13 -11.58
N VAL A 52 6.60 1.40 -11.30
CA VAL A 52 5.75 2.54 -11.68
C VAL A 52 6.55 3.45 -12.61
N GLU A 53 5.91 3.98 -13.64
CA GLU A 53 6.46 5.04 -14.47
C GLU A 53 5.73 6.34 -14.18
N LYS A 54 6.48 7.41 -13.88
CA LYS A 54 5.96 8.75 -13.68
C LYS A 54 6.95 9.78 -14.24
N ALA A 55 6.45 10.68 -15.07
CA ALA A 55 7.26 11.78 -15.65
C ALA A 55 8.58 11.30 -16.28
N GLY A 56 8.55 10.19 -17.03
CA GLY A 56 9.71 9.61 -17.70
C GLY A 56 10.70 8.87 -16.78
N LYS A 57 10.42 8.81 -15.48
CA LYS A 57 11.22 8.06 -14.50
C LYS A 57 10.56 6.73 -14.17
N VAL A 58 11.39 5.72 -13.93
CA VAL A 58 10.95 4.38 -13.53
C VAL A 58 11.27 4.15 -12.06
N HIS A 59 10.26 3.76 -11.29
CA HIS A 59 10.38 3.48 -9.87
C HIS A 59 10.13 1.99 -9.61
N ILE A 60 11.11 1.28 -9.09
CA ILE A 60 10.93 -0.08 -8.56
C ILE A 60 10.26 0.07 -7.19
N VAL A 61 9.30 -0.80 -6.87
CA VAL A 61 8.51 -0.71 -5.64
C VAL A 61 8.65 -1.96 -4.76
N GLY A 62 8.41 -1.77 -3.47
CA GLY A 62 8.30 -2.85 -2.50
C GLY A 62 9.59 -3.58 -2.20
N GLN A 63 9.51 -4.90 -1.98
CA GLN A 63 10.64 -5.74 -1.62
C GLN A 63 11.74 -5.72 -2.69
N HIS A 64 11.36 -5.63 -3.96
CA HIS A 64 12.34 -5.54 -5.05
C HIS A 64 13.17 -4.26 -4.97
N ALA A 65 12.56 -3.12 -4.66
CA ALA A 65 13.29 -1.87 -4.43
C ALA A 65 14.32 -2.01 -3.30
N PHE A 66 13.93 -2.65 -2.21
CA PHE A 66 14.82 -2.91 -1.07
C PHE A 66 16.02 -3.78 -1.47
N ASN A 67 15.77 -4.87 -2.21
CA ASN A 67 16.82 -5.76 -2.67
C ASN A 67 17.80 -5.07 -3.63
N TYR A 68 17.27 -4.27 -4.57
CA TYR A 68 18.09 -3.49 -5.49
C TYR A 68 18.98 -2.47 -4.78
N ALA A 69 18.43 -1.77 -3.77
CA ALA A 69 19.21 -0.81 -3.00
C ALA A 69 20.37 -1.43 -2.21
N GLN A 70 20.25 -2.69 -1.81
CA GLN A 70 21.35 -3.42 -1.16
C GLN A 70 22.49 -3.77 -2.12
N ILE A 71 22.17 -3.94 -3.41
CA ILE A 71 23.17 -4.27 -4.44
C ILE A 71 23.88 -3.00 -4.94
N PHE A 72 23.15 -1.90 -5.06
CA PHE A 72 23.63 -0.62 -5.56
C PHE A 72 23.75 0.41 -4.45
N SER A 73 24.90 0.53 -3.85
CA SER A 73 25.18 1.41 -2.70
C SER A 73 24.90 2.91 -2.92
N THR A 74 24.75 3.32 -4.18
CA THR A 74 24.48 4.73 -4.58
C THR A 74 23.00 5.08 -4.66
N THR A 75 22.10 4.10 -4.54
CA THR A 75 20.65 4.33 -4.64
C THR A 75 20.01 4.59 -3.29
N THR A 76 19.23 5.66 -3.22
CA THR A 76 18.49 6.01 -2.00
C THR A 76 17.08 5.44 -2.04
N LEU A 77 16.74 4.63 -1.02
CA LEU A 77 15.37 4.19 -0.78
C LEU A 77 14.52 5.37 -0.32
N ARG A 78 13.37 5.50 -0.95
CA ARG A 78 12.35 6.50 -0.63
C ARG A 78 11.09 5.82 -0.10
N ARG A 79 10.29 6.55 0.67
CA ARG A 79 9.05 6.03 1.26
C ARG A 79 7.87 6.93 0.92
N PRO A 80 6.76 6.38 0.41
CA PRO A 80 5.54 7.14 0.18
C PRO A 80 4.87 7.61 1.47
N MET A 81 5.20 6.99 2.61
CA MET A 81 4.65 7.37 3.92
C MET A 81 5.73 7.74 4.92
N ALA A 82 5.36 8.64 5.84
CA ALA A 82 6.16 9.05 6.98
C ALA A 82 5.27 9.14 8.22
N SER A 83 5.73 8.59 9.36
CA SER A 83 4.99 8.63 10.64
C SER A 83 3.53 8.15 10.55
N GLY A 84 3.28 7.09 9.80
CA GLY A 84 1.94 6.50 9.64
C GLY A 84 1.03 7.20 8.63
N LEU A 85 1.45 8.31 8.03
CA LEU A 85 0.66 9.08 7.08
C LEU A 85 1.36 9.22 5.73
N LEU A 86 0.59 9.60 4.71
CA LEU A 86 1.15 9.94 3.40
C LEU A 86 2.16 11.07 3.54
N ASN A 87 3.35 10.87 2.94
CA ASN A 87 4.43 11.85 3.03
C ASN A 87 4.18 13.00 2.03
N PRO A 88 3.84 14.22 2.48
CA PRO A 88 3.53 15.33 1.58
C PRO A 88 4.76 15.85 0.81
N GLN A 89 5.96 15.53 1.30
CA GLN A 89 7.22 15.93 0.63
C GLN A 89 7.63 14.94 -0.48
N GLU A 90 7.00 13.75 -0.51
CA GLU A 90 7.30 12.72 -1.49
C GLU A 90 6.40 12.87 -2.73
N ARG A 91 6.94 13.47 -3.78
CA ARG A 91 6.18 13.78 -5.02
C ARG A 91 5.67 12.55 -5.77
N ASP A 92 6.35 11.41 -5.58
CA ASP A 92 6.02 10.16 -6.26
C ASP A 92 5.21 9.21 -5.36
N ALA A 93 4.77 9.68 -4.17
CA ALA A 93 4.08 8.88 -3.18
C ALA A 93 2.81 8.22 -3.74
N LEU A 94 1.93 8.97 -4.38
CA LEU A 94 0.62 8.49 -4.81
C LEU A 94 0.69 7.32 -5.82
N PRO A 95 1.43 7.40 -6.94
CA PRO A 95 1.52 6.29 -7.88
C PRO A 95 2.21 5.07 -7.29
N VAL A 96 3.19 5.25 -6.40
CA VAL A 96 3.84 4.16 -5.70
C VAL A 96 2.90 3.48 -4.71
N LEU A 97 2.17 4.26 -3.90
CA LEU A 97 1.15 3.77 -2.98
C LEU A 97 0.08 2.97 -3.72
N ASN A 98 -0.45 3.52 -4.82
CA ASN A 98 -1.43 2.84 -5.65
C ASN A 98 -0.91 1.49 -6.18
N ALA A 99 0.34 1.42 -6.62
CA ALA A 99 0.94 0.19 -7.12
C ALA A 99 1.11 -0.87 -6.01
N ILE A 100 1.61 -0.48 -4.84
CA ILE A 100 1.81 -1.40 -3.70
C ILE A 100 0.47 -1.93 -3.20
N VAL A 101 -0.51 -1.05 -3.00
CA VAL A 101 -1.87 -1.46 -2.58
C VAL A 101 -2.49 -2.40 -3.61
N GLY A 102 -2.41 -2.07 -4.90
CA GLY A 102 -2.95 -2.91 -5.97
C GLY A 102 -2.32 -4.29 -6.05
N GLU A 103 -1.01 -4.41 -5.83
CA GLU A 103 -0.30 -5.69 -5.76
C GLU A 103 -0.83 -6.56 -4.60
N LEU A 104 -1.10 -5.93 -3.45
CA LEU A 104 -1.57 -6.63 -2.26
C LEU A 104 -3.03 -7.07 -2.35
N ILE A 105 -3.93 -6.15 -2.69
CA ILE A 105 -5.37 -6.44 -2.65
C ILE A 105 -5.90 -7.01 -3.98
N GLY A 106 -5.23 -6.72 -5.11
CA GLY A 106 -5.72 -7.08 -6.44
C GLY A 106 -7.03 -6.38 -6.78
N LYS A 107 -7.74 -6.86 -7.81
CA LYS A 107 -9.05 -6.33 -8.20
C LYS A 107 -10.15 -6.94 -7.35
N GLY A 108 -11.06 -6.11 -6.87
CA GLY A 108 -12.27 -6.51 -6.19
C GLY A 108 -13.23 -7.28 -7.12
N ARG A 109 -14.02 -8.15 -6.52
CA ARG A 109 -14.96 -9.00 -7.25
C ARG A 109 -16.39 -8.60 -6.93
N LYS A 110 -17.26 -8.72 -7.92
CA LYS A 110 -18.72 -8.66 -7.72
C LYS A 110 -19.29 -10.08 -7.77
N LYS A 111 -19.97 -10.49 -6.71
CA LYS A 111 -20.65 -11.79 -6.65
C LYS A 111 -22.11 -11.58 -6.26
N LYS A 112 -23.05 -12.07 -7.07
CA LYS A 112 -24.51 -11.92 -6.85
C LYS A 112 -24.93 -10.45 -6.60
N GLY A 113 -24.35 -9.49 -7.33
CA GLY A 113 -24.67 -8.06 -7.18
C GLY A 113 -24.01 -7.37 -5.94
N LYS A 114 -23.31 -8.10 -5.10
CA LYS A 114 -22.58 -7.55 -3.93
C LYS A 114 -21.10 -7.34 -4.27
N GLU A 115 -20.59 -6.18 -3.93
CA GLU A 115 -19.16 -5.84 -4.04
C GLU A 115 -18.37 -6.41 -2.87
N GLU A 116 -17.14 -6.81 -3.14
CA GLU A 116 -16.18 -7.21 -2.11
C GLU A 116 -15.83 -6.00 -1.22
N VAL A 117 -15.73 -6.20 0.08
CA VAL A 117 -15.40 -5.14 1.05
C VAL A 117 -13.92 -5.18 1.38
N CYS A 118 -13.27 -4.00 1.41
CA CYS A 118 -11.94 -3.84 1.99
C CYS A 118 -12.05 -2.95 3.24
N VAL A 119 -11.67 -3.51 4.38
CA VAL A 119 -11.51 -2.76 5.63
C VAL A 119 -10.07 -2.29 5.70
N TYR A 120 -9.82 -1.00 5.84
CA TYR A 120 -8.46 -0.47 5.94
C TYR A 120 -8.28 0.33 7.23
N CYS A 121 -7.05 0.25 7.78
CA CYS A 121 -6.70 0.92 9.01
C CYS A 121 -6.09 2.30 8.74
N ILE A 122 -6.40 3.24 9.63
CA ILE A 122 -5.79 4.57 9.70
C ILE A 122 -5.30 4.84 11.13
N PRO A 123 -4.25 5.66 11.30
CA PRO A 123 -3.87 6.12 12.64
C PRO A 123 -4.99 6.86 13.33
N ALA A 124 -5.06 6.77 14.65
CA ALA A 124 -5.97 7.60 15.46
C ALA A 124 -5.68 9.09 15.23
N LYS A 125 -6.71 9.93 15.26
CA LYS A 125 -6.54 11.38 15.13
C LYS A 125 -5.70 11.91 16.27
N PRO A 126 -4.59 12.62 16.02
CA PRO A 126 -3.76 13.18 17.07
C PRO A 126 -4.54 14.28 17.83
N ILE A 127 -4.29 14.37 19.12
CA ILE A 127 -4.96 15.36 20.00
C ILE A 127 -4.63 16.80 19.59
N ASP A 128 -3.42 17.02 19.09
CA ASP A 128 -2.91 18.34 18.68
C ASP A 128 -3.30 18.75 17.25
N GLN A 129 -4.01 17.87 16.51
CA GLN A 129 -4.45 18.08 15.12
C GLN A 129 -3.34 18.48 14.14
N THR A 130 -2.08 18.21 14.46
CA THR A 130 -0.93 18.60 13.64
C THR A 130 -0.74 17.73 12.38
N ARG A 131 -1.54 16.66 12.23
CA ARG A 131 -1.42 15.70 11.11
C ARG A 131 -2.71 15.63 10.31
N GLU A 132 -2.57 15.62 8.99
CA GLU A 132 -3.70 15.50 8.05
C GLU A 132 -4.13 14.04 7.86
N VAL A 133 -4.72 13.44 8.90
CA VAL A 133 -5.24 12.06 8.84
C VAL A 133 -6.37 11.94 7.82
N SER A 134 -7.22 12.95 7.71
CA SER A 134 -8.35 12.96 6.76
C SER A 134 -7.90 12.87 5.30
N TYR A 135 -6.85 13.59 4.92
CA TYR A 135 -6.30 13.49 3.57
C TYR A 135 -5.75 12.09 3.27
N HIS A 136 -5.05 11.50 4.23
CA HIS A 136 -4.54 10.14 4.11
C HIS A 136 -5.68 9.12 3.95
N GLU A 137 -6.74 9.24 4.76
CA GLU A 137 -7.94 8.41 4.67
C GLU A 137 -8.58 8.51 3.29
N ASP A 138 -8.81 9.72 2.78
CA ASP A 138 -9.43 9.96 1.48
C ASP A 138 -8.61 9.36 0.34
N VAL A 139 -7.28 9.49 0.38
CA VAL A 139 -6.38 8.92 -0.62
C VAL A 139 -6.47 7.39 -0.62
N LEU A 140 -6.38 6.74 0.54
CA LEU A 140 -6.50 5.29 0.64
C LEU A 140 -7.86 4.81 0.15
N LYS A 141 -8.94 5.49 0.55
CA LYS A 141 -10.30 5.19 0.10
C LYS A 141 -10.38 5.21 -1.42
N GLN A 142 -9.94 6.30 -2.06
CA GLN A 142 -9.97 6.43 -3.52
C GLN A 142 -9.18 5.33 -4.23
N ILE A 143 -8.00 4.99 -3.71
CA ILE A 143 -7.17 3.91 -4.27
C ILE A 143 -7.92 2.58 -4.18
N ILE A 144 -8.43 2.22 -3.00
CA ILE A 144 -9.09 0.93 -2.77
C ILE A 144 -10.39 0.82 -3.60
N GLU A 145 -11.19 1.89 -3.67
CA GLU A 145 -12.39 1.96 -4.51
C GLU A 145 -12.06 1.87 -6.01
N GLY A 146 -10.92 2.45 -6.43
CA GLY A 146 -10.40 2.32 -7.79
C GLY A 146 -10.06 0.87 -8.19
N TYR A 147 -9.78 0.00 -7.23
CA TYR A 147 -9.63 -1.45 -7.45
C TYR A 147 -10.96 -2.22 -7.39
N GLY A 148 -12.09 -1.56 -7.20
CA GLY A 148 -13.43 -2.15 -7.25
C GLY A 148 -13.92 -2.73 -5.93
N TYR A 149 -13.41 -2.24 -4.81
CA TYR A 149 -13.88 -2.61 -3.47
C TYR A 149 -14.87 -1.57 -2.92
N LYS A 150 -15.79 -2.03 -2.11
CA LYS A 150 -16.48 -1.16 -1.15
C LYS A 150 -15.58 -0.99 0.07
N THR A 151 -15.42 0.23 0.57
CA THR A 151 -14.49 0.52 1.66
C THR A 151 -15.19 0.62 3.02
N LYS A 152 -14.45 0.23 4.07
CA LYS A 152 -14.72 0.58 5.47
C LYS A 152 -13.42 1.00 6.11
N VAL A 153 -13.43 2.07 6.89
CA VAL A 153 -12.29 2.56 7.65
C VAL A 153 -12.37 2.05 9.09
N LEU A 154 -11.22 1.79 9.68
CA LEU A 154 -11.06 1.39 11.08
C LEU A 154 -9.83 2.10 11.66
N GLU A 155 -9.91 2.62 12.88
CA GLU A 155 -8.74 3.12 13.59
C GLU A 155 -7.86 1.95 14.05
N GLU A 156 -6.53 2.09 13.95
CA GLU A 156 -5.56 1.06 14.34
C GLU A 156 -5.75 0.61 15.80
N SER A 157 -6.05 1.54 16.71
CA SER A 157 -6.33 1.24 18.11
C SER A 157 -7.54 0.33 18.31
N ILE A 158 -8.57 0.50 17.49
CA ILE A 158 -9.78 -0.33 17.52
C ILE A 158 -9.49 -1.72 16.93
N ALA A 159 -8.69 -1.79 15.86
CA ALA A 159 -8.28 -3.06 15.28
C ALA A 159 -7.52 -3.94 16.28
N LEU A 160 -6.58 -3.34 17.04
CA LEU A 160 -5.85 -4.03 18.10
C LEU A 160 -6.75 -4.50 19.25
N ALA A 161 -7.75 -3.70 19.63
CA ALA A 161 -8.70 -4.08 20.67
C ALA A 161 -9.54 -5.31 20.26
N TYR A 162 -9.94 -5.40 18.99
CA TYR A 162 -10.65 -6.58 18.48
C TYR A 162 -9.79 -7.85 18.50
N GLU A 163 -8.49 -7.77 18.16
CA GLU A 163 -7.59 -8.92 18.25
C GLU A 163 -7.49 -9.43 19.69
N GLY A 164 -7.32 -8.54 20.66
CA GLY A 164 -7.22 -8.92 22.08
C GLY A 164 -8.52 -9.48 22.68
N LEU A 165 -9.69 -9.26 22.06
CA LEU A 165 -10.97 -9.84 22.49
C LEU A 165 -11.18 -11.25 21.95
N VAL A 166 -10.65 -11.56 20.76
CA VAL A 166 -10.81 -12.88 20.12
C VAL A 166 -9.93 -13.93 20.79
N ASP A 167 -8.80 -13.56 21.36
CA ASP A 167 -7.86 -14.49 22.02
C ASP A 167 -8.27 -14.87 23.46
N ASN A 168 -9.38 -14.33 23.99
CA ASN A 168 -9.85 -14.55 25.38
C ASN A 168 -11.17 -15.34 25.48
N ASP A 169 -11.68 -15.90 24.39
CA ASP A 169 -12.80 -16.83 24.34
C ASP A 169 -12.31 -18.26 23.97
#